data_10451a046f78ff4ac697319df1e6fbd3
#
_entry.id   10451a046f78ff4ac697319df1e6fbd3
#
_cell.length_a   1.000
_cell.length_b   1.000
_cell.length_c   1.000
_cell.angle_alpha   90.00
_cell.angle_beta   90.00
_cell.angle_gamma   90.00
#
_symmetry.space_group_name_H-M   'P 1'
#
loop_
_entity.id
_entity.type
_entity.pdbx_description
1 polymer ?
#
loop_
_entity_poly.entity_id
_entity_poly.type
_entity_poly.pdbx_seq_one_letter_code
_entity_poly.pdbx_strand_id
1 'polypeptide(L)'
;MLAETGKRSGFYTVVSITIKRASQLREVLGPMSESTVILKNAVAAAKETLQSLLDLDSQVAKAADVIEQCLRAGNKLLVCGNGGSAADASHFATEFVVRFTKDRPAYPAICLAGDGGLLTAAGNDYGFDEIFARQVAAFGLRGDVLICLTTSGKSRNIERALQEAKAHKLKTIAFLGRDGGSTVGMADIDLLVRSDSTARIQEAHQLLLHVLCEISETRLSGNKL
;
A
#
# COMPACT_ATOMS: atom_id res chain seq x y z
N MET A 1 45.35 -30.00 -44.96
CA MET A 1 44.74 -31.31 -44.55
C MET A 1 45.05 -31.51 -43.08
N LEU A 2 44.03 -31.64 -42.24
CA LEU A 2 43.90 -32.05 -40.84
C LEU A 2 43.01 -31.02 -40.10
N ALA A 3 41.76 -31.22 -40.07
CA ALA A 3 40.83 -31.90 -39.17
C ALA A 3 40.68 -31.17 -37.84
N GLU A 4 39.66 -30.26 -37.75
CA GLU A 4 39.02 -29.85 -36.53
C GLU A 4 37.83 -30.77 -36.22
N THR A 5 38.00 -31.68 -35.28
CA THR A 5 36.88 -32.42 -34.63
C THR A 5 37.23 -32.56 -33.16
N GLY A 6 36.48 -31.93 -32.28
CA GLY A 6 36.66 -32.26 -30.86
C GLY A 6 36.15 -31.26 -29.82
N LYS A 7 35.06 -30.50 -30.02
CA LYS A 7 34.50 -29.66 -28.94
C LYS A 7 32.97 -29.67 -28.78
N ARG A 8 32.24 -30.56 -29.44
CA ARG A 8 30.74 -30.58 -29.30
C ARG A 8 30.20 -31.64 -28.37
N SER A 9 31.02 -32.59 -27.91
CA SER A 9 30.53 -33.72 -27.07
C SER A 9 30.28 -33.37 -25.60
N GLY A 10 31.05 -32.43 -25.05
CA GLY A 10 30.94 -32.10 -23.59
C GLY A 10 29.68 -31.32 -23.22
N PHE A 11 29.21 -30.46 -24.12
CA PHE A 11 28.04 -29.63 -23.84
C PHE A 11 26.71 -30.41 -23.78
N TYR A 12 26.56 -31.39 -24.69
CA TYR A 12 25.37 -32.27 -24.72
C TYR A 12 25.34 -33.25 -23.53
N THR A 13 26.47 -33.66 -23.03
CA THR A 13 26.54 -34.55 -21.86
C THR A 13 26.12 -33.84 -20.57
N VAL A 14 26.58 -32.60 -20.36
CA VAL A 14 26.22 -31.80 -19.18
C VAL A 14 24.73 -31.44 -19.17
N VAL A 15 24.18 -31.01 -20.32
CA VAL A 15 22.75 -30.69 -20.46
C VAL A 15 21.89 -31.93 -20.24
N SER A 16 22.28 -33.10 -20.79
CA SER A 16 21.55 -34.37 -20.61
C SER A 16 21.56 -34.87 -19.17
N ILE A 17 22.66 -34.69 -18.43
CA ILE A 17 22.75 -35.05 -17.01
C ILE A 17 21.89 -34.12 -16.16
N THR A 18 21.84 -32.81 -16.48
CA THR A 18 21.01 -31.84 -15.76
C THR A 18 19.52 -32.10 -15.97
N ILE A 19 19.10 -32.44 -17.19
CA ILE A 19 17.71 -32.78 -17.50
C ILE A 19 17.28 -34.08 -16.83
N LYS A 20 18.14 -35.14 -16.84
CA LYS A 20 17.87 -36.40 -16.13
C LYS A 20 17.77 -36.21 -14.60
N ARG A 21 18.62 -35.38 -14.00
CA ARG A 21 18.50 -35.04 -12.56
C ARG A 21 17.22 -34.28 -12.25
N ALA A 22 16.81 -33.34 -13.10
CA ALA A 22 15.56 -32.61 -12.93
C ALA A 22 14.31 -33.50 -13.07
N SER A 23 14.34 -34.48 -13.99
CA SER A 23 13.24 -35.47 -14.13
C SER A 23 13.20 -36.45 -12.97
N GLN A 24 14.33 -36.95 -12.51
CA GLN A 24 14.41 -37.81 -11.32
C GLN A 24 13.97 -37.10 -10.03
N LEU A 25 14.32 -35.82 -9.85
CA LEU A 25 13.81 -35.01 -8.75
C LEU A 25 12.30 -34.81 -8.79
N ARG A 26 11.70 -34.66 -9.98
CA ARG A 26 10.24 -34.61 -10.15
C ARG A 26 9.54 -35.94 -9.83
N GLU A 27 10.16 -37.08 -10.16
CA GLU A 27 9.64 -38.42 -9.82
C GLU A 27 9.68 -38.71 -8.32
N VAL A 28 10.73 -38.24 -7.63
CA VAL A 28 10.90 -38.44 -6.17
C VAL A 28 10.02 -37.50 -5.34
N LEU A 29 9.75 -36.27 -5.83
CA LEU A 29 8.97 -35.27 -5.10
C LEU A 29 7.46 -35.39 -5.32
N GLY A 30 6.98 -36.18 -6.27
CA GLY A 30 5.57 -36.27 -6.65
C GLY A 30 5.01 -34.94 -7.18
N PRO A 31 3.75 -34.91 -7.62
CA PRO A 31 3.09 -33.65 -8.01
C PRO A 31 2.96 -32.74 -6.80
N MET A 32 3.36 -31.46 -6.94
CA MET A 32 3.19 -30.47 -5.87
C MET A 32 1.70 -30.40 -5.50
N SER A 33 1.43 -30.33 -4.19
CA SER A 33 0.06 -30.15 -3.71
C SER A 33 -0.53 -28.81 -4.23
N GLU A 34 -1.84 -28.75 -4.39
CA GLU A 34 -2.55 -27.52 -4.78
C GLU A 34 -2.19 -26.32 -3.89
N SER A 35 -2.14 -26.56 -2.58
CA SER A 35 -1.75 -25.54 -1.59
C SER A 35 -0.34 -25.00 -1.83
N THR A 36 0.62 -25.87 -2.19
CA THR A 36 2.00 -25.47 -2.52
C THR A 36 2.05 -24.62 -3.78
N VAL A 37 1.24 -24.94 -4.79
CA VAL A 37 1.16 -24.18 -6.04
C VAL A 37 0.56 -22.80 -5.78
N ILE A 38 -0.55 -22.74 -5.02
CA ILE A 38 -1.22 -21.49 -4.65
C ILE A 38 -0.24 -20.58 -3.87
N LEU A 39 0.44 -21.11 -2.86
CA LEU A 39 1.40 -20.35 -2.06
C LEU A 39 2.55 -19.79 -2.92
N LYS A 40 3.16 -20.61 -3.77
CA LYS A 40 4.25 -20.18 -4.66
C LYS A 40 3.81 -19.07 -5.62
N ASN A 41 2.63 -19.22 -6.22
CA ASN A 41 2.07 -18.22 -7.12
C ASN A 41 1.78 -16.90 -6.37
N ALA A 42 1.20 -16.97 -5.17
CA ALA A 42 0.95 -15.81 -4.33
C ALA A 42 2.25 -15.06 -3.97
N VAL A 43 3.29 -15.80 -3.54
CA VAL A 43 4.60 -15.21 -3.22
C VAL A 43 5.28 -14.60 -4.46
N ALA A 44 5.20 -15.27 -5.62
CA ALA A 44 5.76 -14.73 -6.85
C ALA A 44 5.09 -13.42 -7.27
N ALA A 45 3.74 -13.38 -7.26
CA ALA A 45 2.97 -12.17 -7.56
C ALA A 45 3.21 -11.05 -6.54
N ALA A 46 3.31 -11.38 -5.24
CA ALA A 46 3.66 -10.40 -4.21
C ALA A 46 5.05 -9.79 -4.46
N LYS A 47 6.06 -10.64 -4.76
CA LYS A 47 7.42 -10.18 -5.06
C LYS A 47 7.45 -9.19 -6.23
N GLU A 48 6.74 -9.49 -7.32
CA GLU A 48 6.64 -8.61 -8.48
C GLU A 48 5.98 -7.28 -8.13
N THR A 49 4.83 -7.31 -7.46
CA THR A 49 4.10 -6.11 -7.02
C THR A 49 4.94 -5.27 -6.07
N LEU A 50 5.61 -5.88 -5.07
CA LEU A 50 6.44 -5.15 -4.11
C LEU A 50 7.70 -4.56 -4.78
N GLN A 51 8.30 -5.25 -5.74
CA GLN A 51 9.43 -4.72 -6.50
C GLN A 51 9.07 -3.45 -7.28
N SER A 52 7.83 -3.36 -7.83
CA SER A 52 7.38 -2.17 -8.56
C SER A 52 7.20 -0.92 -7.68
N LEU A 53 7.16 -1.07 -6.35
CA LEU A 53 7.05 0.07 -5.44
C LEU A 53 8.30 0.97 -5.45
N LEU A 54 9.44 0.46 -5.91
CA LEU A 54 10.65 1.27 -6.06
C LEU A 54 10.47 2.41 -7.07
N ASP A 55 9.53 2.29 -8.00
CA ASP A 55 9.18 3.34 -8.96
C ASP A 55 8.41 4.50 -8.29
N LEU A 56 7.97 4.33 -7.04
CA LEU A 56 7.24 5.35 -6.26
C LEU A 56 8.14 6.17 -5.31
N ASP A 57 9.46 6.02 -5.39
CA ASP A 57 10.41 6.69 -4.48
C ASP A 57 10.12 8.19 -4.31
N SER A 58 9.97 8.93 -5.42
CA SER A 58 9.67 10.36 -5.41
C SER A 58 8.32 10.69 -4.76
N GLN A 59 7.29 9.88 -4.99
CA GLN A 59 5.96 10.07 -4.42
C GLN A 59 5.95 9.75 -2.92
N VAL A 60 6.66 8.70 -2.50
CA VAL A 60 6.84 8.34 -1.09
C VAL A 60 7.58 9.45 -0.35
N ALA A 61 8.65 9.99 -0.92
CA ALA A 61 9.36 11.12 -0.33
C ALA A 61 8.45 12.35 -0.12
N LYS A 62 7.66 12.72 -1.14
CA LYS A 62 6.69 13.83 -1.05
C LYS A 62 5.60 13.56 -0.01
N ALA A 63 5.09 12.33 0.07
CA ALA A 63 4.09 11.95 1.06
C ALA A 63 4.66 12.08 2.48
N ALA A 64 5.88 11.61 2.71
CA ALA A 64 6.57 11.74 3.98
C ALA A 64 6.80 13.22 4.36
N ASP A 65 7.18 14.07 3.40
CA ASP A 65 7.35 15.52 3.62
C ASP A 65 6.04 16.19 4.07
N VAL A 66 4.93 15.84 3.42
CA VAL A 66 3.59 16.37 3.75
C VAL A 66 3.15 15.92 5.14
N ILE A 67 3.34 14.65 5.49
CA ILE A 67 3.03 14.12 6.83
C ILE A 67 3.89 14.81 7.89
N GLU A 68 5.19 14.94 7.66
CA GLU A 68 6.11 15.59 8.60
C GLU A 68 5.71 17.05 8.85
N GLN A 69 5.44 17.82 7.79
CA GLN A 69 5.03 19.23 7.89
C GLN A 69 3.72 19.37 8.67
N CYS A 70 2.74 18.52 8.40
CA CYS A 70 1.47 18.46 9.11
C CYS A 70 1.68 18.27 10.62
N LEU A 71 2.40 17.24 11.01
CA LEU A 71 2.58 16.87 12.41
C LEU A 71 3.46 17.88 13.17
N ARG A 72 4.51 18.43 12.54
CA ARG A 72 5.33 19.51 13.14
C ARG A 72 4.55 20.81 13.36
N ALA A 73 3.54 21.07 12.52
CA ALA A 73 2.65 22.22 12.67
C ALA A 73 1.55 22.00 13.73
N GLY A 74 1.50 20.84 14.39
CA GLY A 74 0.48 20.50 15.38
C GLY A 74 -0.85 20.10 14.78
N ASN A 75 -0.90 19.82 13.48
CA ASN A 75 -2.07 19.32 12.76
C ASN A 75 -2.17 17.78 12.89
N LYS A 76 -3.22 17.19 12.31
CA LYS A 76 -3.53 15.76 12.43
C LYS A 76 -3.68 15.06 11.08
N LEU A 77 -3.60 13.73 11.12
CA LEU A 77 -3.88 12.86 10.00
C LEU A 77 -5.33 12.35 10.11
N LEU A 78 -6.07 12.39 9.03
CA LEU A 78 -7.36 11.72 8.86
C LEU A 78 -7.14 10.58 7.87
N VAL A 79 -7.57 9.36 8.21
CA VAL A 79 -7.27 8.18 7.38
C VAL A 79 -8.57 7.43 7.10
N CYS A 80 -8.83 7.06 5.84
CA CYS A 80 -10.03 6.32 5.46
C CYS A 80 -9.77 5.28 4.36
N GLY A 81 -10.64 4.29 4.31
CA GLY A 81 -10.67 3.20 3.34
C GLY A 81 -11.88 2.33 3.55
N ASN A 82 -12.15 1.40 2.63
CA ASN A 82 -13.26 0.46 2.72
C ASN A 82 -12.76 -0.97 2.91
N GLY A 83 -13.50 -1.80 3.64
CA GLY A 83 -13.19 -3.22 3.81
C GLY A 83 -11.78 -3.46 4.37
N GLY A 84 -10.92 -4.22 3.66
CA GLY A 84 -9.52 -4.42 4.05
C GLY A 84 -8.73 -3.12 4.15
N SER A 85 -8.99 -2.18 3.25
CA SER A 85 -8.38 -0.84 3.31
C SER A 85 -8.86 -0.01 4.52
N ALA A 86 -10.03 -0.30 5.11
CA ALA A 86 -10.44 0.29 6.39
C ALA A 86 -9.62 -0.27 7.55
N ALA A 87 -9.30 -1.57 7.51
CA ALA A 87 -8.41 -2.20 8.48
C ALA A 87 -6.98 -1.60 8.38
N ASP A 88 -6.47 -1.42 7.15
CA ASP A 88 -5.18 -0.77 6.91
C ASP A 88 -5.18 0.68 7.40
N ALA A 89 -6.27 1.43 7.19
CA ALA A 89 -6.43 2.80 7.70
C ALA A 89 -6.40 2.86 9.23
N SER A 90 -7.06 1.90 9.90
CA SER A 90 -7.05 1.79 11.36
C SER A 90 -5.65 1.44 11.87
N HIS A 91 -4.97 0.49 11.24
CA HIS A 91 -3.60 0.14 11.56
C HIS A 91 -2.68 1.36 11.44
N PHE A 92 -2.71 2.07 10.31
CA PHE A 92 -1.89 3.25 10.09
C PHE A 92 -2.10 4.33 11.17
N ALA A 93 -3.36 4.65 11.49
CA ALA A 93 -3.66 5.61 12.56
C ALA A 93 -3.10 5.16 13.92
N THR A 94 -3.17 3.86 14.22
CA THR A 94 -2.61 3.27 15.45
C THR A 94 -1.11 3.47 15.55
N GLU A 95 -0.37 3.30 14.44
CA GLU A 95 1.08 3.48 14.41
C GLU A 95 1.49 4.92 14.72
N PHE A 96 0.67 5.92 14.39
CA PHE A 96 0.92 7.32 14.76
C PHE A 96 0.50 7.64 16.20
N VAL A 97 -0.66 7.18 16.62
CA VAL A 97 -1.22 7.49 17.96
C VAL A 97 -0.45 6.78 19.06
N VAL A 98 -0.06 5.52 18.87
CA VAL A 98 0.67 4.74 19.87
C VAL A 98 2.19 4.89 19.65
N ARG A 99 2.74 4.12 18.75
CA ARG A 99 4.13 4.18 18.26
C ARG A 99 4.32 3.15 17.14
N PHE A 100 5.31 3.32 16.30
CA PHE A 100 5.72 2.31 15.33
C PHE A 100 6.81 1.40 15.94
N THR A 101 8.06 1.81 15.98
CA THR A 101 9.16 1.00 16.53
C THR A 101 9.78 1.61 17.77
N LYS A 102 9.90 2.94 17.85
CA LYS A 102 10.59 3.66 18.93
C LYS A 102 9.57 4.26 19.88
N ASP A 103 9.94 4.32 21.16
CA ASP A 103 9.18 5.09 22.14
C ASP A 103 9.27 6.59 21.79
N ARG A 104 8.14 7.28 21.74
CA ARG A 104 8.01 8.67 21.34
C ARG A 104 6.67 9.27 21.76
N PRO A 105 6.51 10.60 21.76
CA PRO A 105 5.20 11.22 21.94
C PRO A 105 4.19 10.76 20.90
N ALA A 106 2.90 10.69 21.28
CA ALA A 106 1.80 10.39 20.41
C ALA A 106 1.64 11.46 19.32
N TYR A 107 1.36 11.04 18.10
CA TYR A 107 0.99 11.96 17.01
C TYR A 107 -0.49 11.85 16.69
N PRO A 108 -1.20 12.96 16.45
CA PRO A 108 -2.64 12.94 16.24
C PRO A 108 -3.00 12.31 14.88
N ALA A 109 -3.71 11.19 14.92
CA ALA A 109 -4.26 10.51 13.74
C ALA A 109 -5.64 9.92 14.06
N ILE A 110 -6.59 10.03 13.15
CA ILE A 110 -7.97 9.56 13.29
C ILE A 110 -8.31 8.64 12.12
N CYS A 111 -8.69 7.40 12.42
CA CYS A 111 -9.29 6.51 11.43
C CYS A 111 -10.79 6.83 11.28
N LEU A 112 -11.20 7.34 10.12
CA LEU A 112 -12.60 7.68 9.82
C LEU A 112 -13.48 6.44 9.61
N ALA A 113 -12.89 5.26 9.50
CA ALA A 113 -13.59 3.99 9.40
C ALA A 113 -13.73 3.26 10.76
N GLY A 114 -13.27 3.87 11.86
CA GLY A 114 -13.20 3.21 13.16
C GLY A 114 -14.50 3.24 13.99
N ASP A 115 -15.36 4.22 13.79
CA ASP A 115 -16.61 4.36 14.56
C ASP A 115 -17.81 3.85 13.78
N GLY A 116 -18.34 2.69 14.20
CA GLY A 116 -19.50 2.07 13.57
C GLY A 116 -20.77 2.91 13.71
N GLY A 117 -20.92 3.69 14.79
CA GLY A 117 -22.06 4.59 15.01
C GLY A 117 -22.06 5.74 13.98
N LEU A 118 -20.90 6.39 13.79
CA LEU A 118 -20.75 7.44 12.76
C LEU A 118 -21.00 6.90 11.36
N LEU A 119 -20.43 5.74 11.01
CA LEU A 119 -20.59 5.14 9.68
C LEU A 119 -22.04 4.76 9.40
N THR A 120 -22.73 4.14 10.35
CA THR A 120 -24.10 3.70 10.16
C THR A 120 -25.09 4.88 10.14
N ALA A 121 -24.91 5.87 11.01
CA ALA A 121 -25.73 7.08 10.99
C ALA A 121 -25.54 7.87 9.69
N ALA A 122 -24.29 8.15 9.30
CA ALA A 122 -24.01 8.87 8.06
C ALA A 122 -24.51 8.09 6.82
N GLY A 123 -24.33 6.76 6.81
CA GLY A 123 -24.81 5.91 5.73
C GLY A 123 -26.33 5.88 5.62
N ASN A 124 -27.05 5.88 6.75
CA ASN A 124 -28.52 5.90 6.79
C ASN A 124 -29.09 7.26 6.34
N ASP A 125 -28.51 8.35 6.80
CA ASP A 125 -29.09 9.69 6.66
C ASP A 125 -28.65 10.39 5.36
N TYR A 126 -27.40 10.14 4.89
CA TYR A 126 -26.80 10.82 3.75
C TYR A 126 -26.35 9.88 2.62
N GLY A 127 -26.42 8.56 2.87
CA GLY A 127 -25.93 7.54 1.95
C GLY A 127 -24.46 7.19 2.14
N PHE A 128 -24.08 6.00 1.66
CA PHE A 128 -22.73 5.44 1.84
C PHE A 128 -21.62 6.30 1.19
N ASP A 129 -21.97 7.09 0.18
CA ASP A 129 -21.02 7.97 -0.49
C ASP A 129 -20.52 9.12 0.41
N GLU A 130 -21.28 9.48 1.44
CA GLU A 130 -21.00 10.65 2.29
C GLU A 130 -20.35 10.26 3.65
N ILE A 131 -20.18 8.96 3.96
CA ILE A 131 -19.72 8.50 5.29
C ILE A 131 -18.37 9.08 5.72
N PHE A 132 -17.44 9.29 4.80
CA PHE A 132 -16.14 9.90 5.07
C PHE A 132 -16.15 11.41 4.88
N ALA A 133 -16.83 11.92 3.85
CA ALA A 133 -16.91 13.35 3.59
C ALA A 133 -17.52 14.11 4.78
N ARG A 134 -18.60 13.57 5.38
CA ARG A 134 -19.21 14.14 6.60
C ARG A 134 -18.22 14.25 7.76
N GLN A 135 -17.35 13.25 7.95
CA GLN A 135 -16.33 13.27 8.99
C GLN A 135 -15.18 14.23 8.66
N VAL A 136 -14.77 14.32 7.38
CA VAL A 136 -13.80 15.32 6.93
C VAL A 136 -14.32 16.72 7.16
N ALA A 137 -15.59 17.01 6.86
CA ALA A 137 -16.23 18.30 7.14
C ALA A 137 -16.25 18.64 8.64
N ALA A 138 -16.45 17.64 9.51
CA ALA A 138 -16.52 17.82 10.96
C ALA A 138 -15.15 17.99 11.62
N PHE A 139 -14.16 17.22 11.19
CA PHE A 139 -12.85 17.10 11.88
C PHE A 139 -11.71 17.77 11.14
N GLY A 140 -11.84 17.97 9.82
CA GLY A 140 -10.77 18.48 8.98
C GLY A 140 -10.56 19.98 9.15
N LEU A 141 -9.32 20.35 9.43
CA LEU A 141 -8.87 21.72 9.55
C LEU A 141 -7.78 22.01 8.51
N ARG A 142 -7.65 23.27 8.13
CA ARG A 142 -6.57 23.69 7.24
C ARG A 142 -5.20 23.27 7.80
N GLY A 143 -4.41 22.58 7.01
CA GLY A 143 -3.09 22.08 7.38
C GLY A 143 -3.09 20.61 7.80
N ASP A 144 -4.25 20.02 8.04
CA ASP A 144 -4.39 18.57 8.22
C ASP A 144 -4.10 17.82 6.90
N VAL A 145 -3.88 16.52 7.02
CA VAL A 145 -3.70 15.62 5.87
C VAL A 145 -4.80 14.56 5.87
N LEU A 146 -5.51 14.43 4.74
CA LEU A 146 -6.38 13.28 4.49
C LEU A 146 -5.60 12.22 3.71
N ILE A 147 -5.60 10.98 4.23
CA ILE A 147 -5.00 9.81 3.60
C ILE A 147 -6.11 8.83 3.25
N CYS A 148 -6.26 8.52 1.97
CA CYS A 148 -7.29 7.63 1.45
C CYS A 148 -6.68 6.35 0.89
N LEU A 149 -7.29 5.19 1.17
CA LEU A 149 -6.88 3.89 0.63
C LEU A 149 -8.01 3.29 -0.20
N THR A 150 -7.72 2.95 -1.46
CA THR A 150 -8.66 2.26 -2.35
C THR A 150 -7.94 1.38 -3.36
N THR A 151 -8.21 0.08 -3.31
CA THR A 151 -7.58 -0.88 -4.24
C THR A 151 -8.14 -0.81 -5.66
N SER A 152 -9.34 -0.27 -5.83
CA SER A 152 -10.00 -0.14 -7.15
C SER A 152 -9.85 1.25 -7.77
N GLY A 153 -9.59 2.28 -6.96
CA GLY A 153 -9.65 3.66 -7.40
C GLY A 153 -11.04 4.13 -7.86
N LYS A 154 -12.12 3.39 -7.49
CA LYS A 154 -13.49 3.65 -7.96
C LYS A 154 -14.52 3.76 -6.83
N SER A 155 -14.04 4.06 -5.61
CA SER A 155 -14.90 4.16 -4.44
C SER A 155 -15.46 5.57 -4.31
N ARG A 156 -16.76 5.73 -4.51
CA ARG A 156 -17.42 7.04 -4.51
C ARG A 156 -17.24 7.81 -3.21
N ASN A 157 -17.33 7.12 -2.05
CA ASN A 157 -17.09 7.74 -0.75
C ASN A 157 -15.66 8.26 -0.56
N ILE A 158 -14.66 7.65 -1.21
CA ILE A 158 -13.26 8.14 -1.23
C ILE A 158 -13.17 9.41 -2.08
N GLU A 159 -13.78 9.42 -3.27
CA GLU A 159 -13.82 10.61 -4.11
C GLU A 159 -14.48 11.80 -3.40
N ARG A 160 -15.61 11.55 -2.72
CA ARG A 160 -16.31 12.56 -1.92
C ARG A 160 -15.45 13.09 -0.77
N ALA A 161 -14.75 12.21 -0.07
CA ALA A 161 -13.82 12.60 0.99
C ALA A 161 -12.67 13.49 0.47
N LEU A 162 -12.08 13.15 -0.69
CA LEU A 162 -11.05 13.98 -1.34
C LEU A 162 -11.57 15.36 -1.77
N GLN A 163 -12.79 15.43 -2.32
CA GLN A 163 -13.43 16.69 -2.69
C GLN A 163 -13.64 17.57 -1.45
N GLU A 164 -14.15 17.00 -0.36
CA GLU A 164 -14.38 17.72 0.89
C GLU A 164 -13.07 18.18 1.53
N ALA A 165 -12.03 17.34 1.55
CA ALA A 165 -10.71 17.72 2.03
C ALA A 165 -10.13 18.91 1.26
N LYS A 166 -10.33 18.95 -0.05
CA LYS A 166 -9.89 20.06 -0.89
C LYS A 166 -10.63 21.35 -0.55
N ALA A 167 -11.96 21.30 -0.31
CA ALA A 167 -12.78 22.43 0.11
C ALA A 167 -12.29 22.99 1.46
N HIS A 168 -11.90 22.13 2.38
CA HIS A 168 -11.36 22.49 3.69
C HIS A 168 -9.83 22.78 3.69
N LYS A 169 -9.18 22.77 2.52
CA LYS A 169 -7.74 23.05 2.35
C LYS A 169 -6.82 22.10 3.10
N LEU A 170 -7.22 20.85 3.22
CA LEU A 170 -6.34 19.77 3.65
C LEU A 170 -5.38 19.41 2.51
N LYS A 171 -4.22 18.87 2.86
CA LYS A 171 -3.40 18.10 1.92
C LYS A 171 -3.94 16.68 1.79
N THR A 172 -3.72 16.06 0.63
CA THR A 172 -4.33 14.78 0.34
C THR A 172 -3.31 13.79 -0.24
N ILE A 173 -3.34 12.56 0.27
CA ILE A 173 -2.53 11.43 -0.20
C ILE A 173 -3.49 10.27 -0.51
N ALA A 174 -3.41 9.70 -1.70
CA ALA A 174 -4.22 8.55 -2.08
C ALA A 174 -3.34 7.33 -2.37
N PHE A 175 -3.61 6.24 -1.66
CA PHE A 175 -3.09 4.91 -1.96
C PHE A 175 -4.06 4.24 -2.92
N LEU A 176 -3.61 4.06 -4.15
CA LEU A 176 -4.43 3.57 -5.26
C LEU A 176 -3.95 2.20 -5.73
N GLY A 177 -4.86 1.44 -6.30
CA GLY A 177 -4.54 0.18 -6.98
C GLY A 177 -4.97 0.18 -8.44
N ARG A 178 -4.58 -0.86 -9.17
CA ARG A 178 -4.90 -1.09 -10.58
C ARG A 178 -4.40 0.05 -11.48
N ASP A 179 -5.30 0.69 -12.19
CA ASP A 179 -5.08 1.88 -13.04
C ASP A 179 -5.35 3.21 -12.30
N GLY A 180 -5.75 3.14 -11.02
CA GLY A 180 -6.14 4.28 -10.20
C GLY A 180 -7.59 4.72 -10.37
N GLY A 181 -8.31 4.17 -11.34
CA GLY A 181 -9.73 4.42 -11.60
C GLY A 181 -10.05 5.90 -11.75
N SER A 182 -11.24 6.29 -11.28
CA SER A 182 -11.71 7.68 -11.26
C SER A 182 -11.06 8.55 -10.17
N THR A 183 -10.35 7.92 -9.22
CA THR A 183 -9.69 8.62 -8.10
C THR A 183 -8.31 9.16 -8.47
N VAL A 184 -7.63 8.58 -9.47
CA VAL A 184 -6.28 9.02 -9.88
C VAL A 184 -6.27 10.50 -10.28
N GLY A 185 -5.30 11.26 -9.76
CA GLY A 185 -5.19 12.70 -9.99
C GLY A 185 -6.13 13.56 -9.14
N MET A 186 -6.95 12.96 -8.26
CA MET A 186 -7.80 13.72 -7.34
C MET A 186 -7.03 14.16 -6.08
N ALA A 187 -6.05 13.40 -5.63
CA ALA A 187 -5.22 13.78 -4.49
C ALA A 187 -4.03 14.66 -4.91
N ASP A 188 -3.39 15.34 -3.95
CA ASP A 188 -2.12 16.05 -4.18
C ASP A 188 -0.99 15.06 -4.50
N ILE A 189 -1.05 13.85 -3.91
CA ILE A 189 -0.06 12.78 -4.11
C ILE A 189 -0.78 11.45 -4.28
N ASP A 190 -0.51 10.77 -5.38
CA ASP A 190 -0.98 9.41 -5.64
C ASP A 190 0.16 8.40 -5.49
N LEU A 191 -0.05 7.39 -4.64
CA LEU A 191 0.78 6.20 -4.48
C LEU A 191 0.09 5.04 -5.21
N LEU A 192 0.35 4.93 -6.52
CA LEU A 192 -0.37 4.01 -7.41
C LEU A 192 0.36 2.65 -7.52
N VAL A 193 -0.23 1.62 -6.93
CA VAL A 193 0.22 0.22 -7.02
C VAL A 193 -0.42 -0.44 -8.24
N ARG A 194 0.37 -0.72 -9.27
CA ARG A 194 -0.09 -1.36 -10.51
C ARG A 194 -0.14 -2.88 -10.37
N SER A 195 -1.30 -3.40 -9.99
CA SER A 195 -1.58 -4.84 -9.90
C SER A 195 -3.08 -5.06 -10.08
N ASP A 196 -3.50 -6.17 -10.67
CA ASP A 196 -4.92 -6.54 -10.82
C ASP A 196 -5.45 -7.29 -9.59
N SER A 197 -4.58 -7.77 -8.74
CA SER A 197 -4.92 -8.53 -7.53
C SER A 197 -5.15 -7.60 -6.34
N THR A 198 -6.38 -7.55 -5.83
CA THR A 198 -6.72 -6.79 -4.62
C THR A 198 -5.85 -7.17 -3.43
N ALA A 199 -5.53 -8.47 -3.26
CA ALA A 199 -4.68 -8.94 -2.17
C ALA A 199 -3.24 -8.39 -2.29
N ARG A 200 -2.66 -8.43 -3.48
CA ARG A 200 -1.31 -7.88 -3.74
C ARG A 200 -1.26 -6.37 -3.56
N ILE A 201 -2.33 -5.66 -3.97
CA ILE A 201 -2.44 -4.22 -3.74
C ILE A 201 -2.50 -3.90 -2.23
N GLN A 202 -3.31 -4.62 -1.45
CA GLN A 202 -3.39 -4.41 0.01
C GLN A 202 -2.06 -4.70 0.69
N GLU A 203 -1.38 -5.79 0.36
CA GLU A 203 -0.04 -6.08 0.88
C GLU A 203 0.98 -4.98 0.56
N ALA A 204 0.91 -4.42 -0.65
CA ALA A 204 1.75 -3.31 -1.07
C ALA A 204 1.39 -1.99 -0.35
N HIS A 205 0.09 -1.70 -0.15
CA HIS A 205 -0.37 -0.58 0.66
C HIS A 205 0.16 -0.69 2.08
N GLN A 206 0.08 -1.88 2.69
CA GLN A 206 0.58 -2.14 4.03
C GLN A 206 2.09 -1.88 4.14
N LEU A 207 2.89 -2.30 3.14
CA LEU A 207 4.32 -1.99 3.11
C LEU A 207 4.58 -0.49 3.02
N LEU A 208 3.89 0.22 2.12
CA LEU A 208 4.02 1.67 1.97
C LEU A 208 3.62 2.43 3.25
N LEU A 209 2.57 1.98 3.95
CA LEU A 209 2.16 2.52 5.25
C LEU A 209 3.31 2.41 6.27
N HIS A 210 3.93 1.23 6.39
CA HIS A 210 5.05 1.02 7.30
C HIS A 210 6.27 1.87 6.93
N VAL A 211 6.59 1.99 5.63
CA VAL A 211 7.68 2.87 5.16
C VAL A 211 7.44 4.33 5.55
N LEU A 212 6.21 4.83 5.38
CA LEU A 212 5.87 6.20 5.80
C LEU A 212 5.91 6.37 7.33
N CYS A 213 5.50 5.35 8.10
CA CYS A 213 5.65 5.35 9.56
C CYS A 213 7.12 5.44 9.98
N GLU A 214 7.99 4.61 9.37
CA GLU A 214 9.42 4.58 9.67
C GLU A 214 10.12 5.90 9.34
N ILE A 215 9.85 6.46 8.17
CA ILE A 215 10.38 7.76 7.76
C ILE A 215 9.90 8.86 8.72
N SER A 216 8.61 8.88 9.02
CA SER A 216 8.00 9.88 9.92
C SER A 216 8.59 9.78 11.33
N GLU A 217 8.70 8.56 11.87
CA GLU A 217 9.27 8.33 13.21
C GLU A 217 10.74 8.78 13.27
N THR A 218 11.53 8.47 12.23
CA THR A 218 12.93 8.86 12.13
C THR A 218 13.08 10.39 12.09
N ARG A 219 12.30 11.07 11.27
CA ARG A 219 12.40 12.52 11.07
C ARG A 219 11.87 13.31 12.26
N LEU A 220 10.74 12.89 12.84
CA LEU A 220 10.06 13.60 13.93
C LEU A 220 10.75 13.39 15.29
N SER A 221 11.44 12.27 15.52
CA SER A 221 12.20 12.03 16.75
C SER A 221 13.59 12.69 16.77
N GLY A 222 13.97 13.43 15.73
CA GLY A 222 15.25 14.13 15.68
C GLY A 222 16.46 13.26 15.39
N ASN A 223 16.29 11.96 15.16
CA ASN A 223 17.34 11.06 14.72
C ASN A 223 17.51 11.17 13.20
N LYS A 224 18.66 11.68 12.74
CA LYS A 224 19.08 11.52 11.33
C LYS A 224 19.38 10.04 11.08
N LEU A 225 18.99 9.54 9.89
CA LEU A 225 19.40 8.23 9.39
C LEU A 225 20.91 8.14 9.28
#